data_a2b01de1634be4737186b02a6525491a
#
_entry.id   a2b01de1634be4737186b02a6525491a
#
_cell.length_a   1.000
_cell.length_b   1.000
_cell.length_c   1.000
_cell.angle_alpha   90.00
_cell.angle_beta   90.00
_cell.angle_gamma   90.00
#
_symmetry.space_group_name_H-M   'P 1'
#
loop_
_entity.id
_entity.type
_entity.pdbx_description
1 polymer ?
#
loop_
_entity_poly.entity_id
_entity_poly.type
_entity_poly.pdbx_seq_one_letter_code
_entity_poly.pdbx_strand_id
1 'polypeptide(L)'
;MTFRMGALAAMLAVAGLTAGCQTMDVGGLVGAGSKAVQAFSLSDQEVVALSDQSCKQMDAEHKVASTNSKYNKRLQRVVKPLTKQLNGQTPNFKVYQTQEVNAWAMANGCIRVYAGLMDKMNDDELRGVIGHEMGHVELGHSKKAMQTAYGLSAARDVAAATGNSVVTQLNSSQLGELSEAFLNAQFSQSQESAADDYSFDLLTERKLKTQGLVSAFEKLAALDGGESSVMSSHPGSKERAQRMQQRIDAAK
;
A
#
# COMPACT_ATOMS: atom_id res chain seq x y z
N MET A 1 51.67 -74.76 4.05
CA MET A 1 51.08 -74.23 2.83
C MET A 1 50.94 -72.74 2.95
N THR A 2 51.81 -72.06 2.24
CA THR A 2 52.09 -70.65 2.36
C THR A 2 51.23 -69.87 1.39
N PHE A 3 50.47 -68.91 1.83
CA PHE A 3 49.79 -67.89 0.99
C PHE A 3 50.48 -66.55 1.15
N ARG A 4 51.05 -66.06 0.09
CA ARG A 4 51.71 -64.77 -0.05
C ARG A 4 50.64 -63.69 -0.31
N MET A 5 50.67 -62.66 0.50
CA MET A 5 49.96 -61.40 0.32
C MET A 5 50.55 -60.62 -0.85
N GLY A 6 49.71 -60.27 -1.81
CA GLY A 6 50.02 -59.29 -2.84
C GLY A 6 49.41 -57.96 -2.47
N ALA A 7 50.22 -56.94 -2.29
CA ALA A 7 49.76 -55.58 -2.05
C ALA A 7 49.46 -54.91 -3.38
N LEU A 8 48.19 -54.54 -3.59
CA LEU A 8 47.76 -53.60 -4.65
C LEU A 8 47.75 -52.18 -4.10
N ALA A 9 48.66 -51.38 -4.61
CA ALA A 9 48.66 -49.96 -4.37
C ALA A 9 47.57 -49.30 -5.24
N ALA A 10 46.53 -48.78 -4.63
CA ALA A 10 45.52 -47.94 -5.29
C ALA A 10 45.98 -46.49 -5.24
N MET A 11 46.37 -45.97 -6.40
CA MET A 11 46.56 -44.51 -6.57
C MET A 11 45.21 -43.83 -6.58
N LEU A 12 44.90 -43.05 -5.54
CA LEU A 12 43.79 -42.11 -5.56
C LEU A 12 44.23 -40.86 -6.34
N ALA A 13 43.67 -40.70 -7.52
CA ALA A 13 43.71 -39.42 -8.24
C ALA A 13 42.76 -38.45 -7.52
N VAL A 14 43.35 -37.47 -6.82
CA VAL A 14 42.63 -36.31 -6.28
C VAL A 14 42.33 -35.37 -7.45
N ALA A 15 41.11 -35.51 -8.01
CA ALA A 15 40.58 -34.51 -8.92
C ALA A 15 40.28 -33.24 -8.09
N GLY A 16 41.11 -32.21 -8.24
CA GLY A 16 40.89 -30.91 -7.66
C GLY A 16 39.61 -30.28 -8.21
N LEU A 17 38.55 -30.30 -7.41
CA LEU A 17 37.42 -29.42 -7.58
C LEU A 17 37.87 -28.02 -7.20
N THR A 18 38.32 -27.23 -8.17
CA THR A 18 38.37 -25.80 -8.05
C THR A 18 36.94 -25.28 -7.97
N ALA A 19 36.37 -25.32 -6.77
CA ALA A 19 35.20 -24.48 -6.49
C ALA A 19 35.65 -23.03 -6.70
N GLY A 20 35.28 -22.47 -7.84
CA GLY A 20 35.35 -21.03 -8.06
C GLY A 20 34.62 -20.36 -6.91
N CYS A 21 35.37 -19.74 -6.02
CA CYS A 21 34.84 -18.73 -5.13
C CYS A 21 34.20 -17.65 -6.06
N GLN A 22 32.93 -17.75 -6.35
CA GLN A 22 32.17 -16.56 -6.69
C GLN A 22 32.32 -15.68 -5.47
N THR A 23 33.17 -14.68 -5.57
CA THR A 23 33.19 -13.57 -4.62
C THR A 23 31.80 -13.01 -4.64
N MET A 24 30.99 -13.36 -3.63
CA MET A 24 29.78 -12.61 -3.37
C MET A 24 30.23 -11.15 -3.30
N ASP A 25 29.69 -10.35 -4.19
CA ASP A 25 29.97 -8.92 -4.22
C ASP A 25 29.47 -8.32 -2.91
N VAL A 26 30.38 -8.25 -1.93
CA VAL A 26 30.12 -7.66 -0.61
C VAL A 26 29.68 -6.21 -0.78
N GLY A 27 30.10 -5.54 -1.86
CA GLY A 27 29.62 -4.22 -2.26
C GLY A 27 28.11 -4.21 -2.54
N GLY A 28 27.59 -5.25 -3.20
CA GLY A 28 26.14 -5.40 -3.43
C GLY A 28 25.33 -5.63 -2.14
N LEU A 29 25.87 -6.45 -1.20
CA LEU A 29 25.21 -6.68 0.10
C LEU A 29 25.26 -5.44 1.01
N VAL A 30 26.39 -4.72 1.04
CA VAL A 30 26.49 -3.46 1.78
C VAL A 30 25.60 -2.40 1.14
N GLY A 31 25.52 -2.35 -0.19
CA GLY A 31 24.60 -1.49 -0.92
C GLY A 31 23.13 -1.79 -0.61
N ALA A 32 22.72 -3.07 -0.56
CA ALA A 32 21.34 -3.45 -0.22
C ALA A 32 21.01 -3.12 1.25
N GLY A 33 21.93 -3.34 2.18
CA GLY A 33 21.74 -3.00 3.59
C GLY A 33 21.64 -1.48 3.82
N SER A 34 22.48 -0.69 3.16
CA SER A 34 22.43 0.78 3.25
C SER A 34 21.17 1.36 2.60
N LYS A 35 20.69 0.76 1.51
CA LYS A 35 19.43 1.13 0.82
C LYS A 35 18.20 0.82 1.67
N ALA A 36 18.17 -0.32 2.36
CA ALA A 36 17.10 -0.64 3.30
C ALA A 36 17.06 0.36 4.47
N VAL A 37 18.21 0.70 5.04
CA VAL A 37 18.31 1.71 6.10
C VAL A 37 17.88 3.08 5.60
N GLN A 38 18.20 3.46 4.38
CA GLN A 38 17.81 4.74 3.78
C GLN A 38 16.28 4.82 3.49
N ALA A 39 15.65 3.71 3.10
CA ALA A 39 14.20 3.65 2.92
C ALA A 39 13.43 3.92 4.23
N PHE A 40 13.96 3.44 5.36
CA PHE A 40 13.41 3.72 6.70
C PHE A 40 13.84 5.09 7.26
N SER A 41 14.76 5.79 6.63
CA SER A 41 15.27 7.09 7.07
C SER A 41 14.58 8.28 6.38
N LEU A 42 13.61 8.04 5.46
CA LEU A 42 12.83 9.12 4.86
C LEU A 42 12.09 9.90 5.95
N SER A 43 12.35 11.20 6.00
CA SER A 43 11.62 12.11 6.86
C SER A 43 10.14 12.20 6.45
N ASP A 44 9.29 12.65 7.35
CA ASP A 44 7.86 12.84 7.06
C ASP A 44 7.63 13.80 5.88
N GLN A 45 8.46 14.83 5.77
CA GLN A 45 8.40 15.80 4.67
C GLN A 45 8.75 15.15 3.33
N GLU A 46 9.77 14.28 3.29
CA GLU A 46 10.14 13.56 2.08
C GLU A 46 9.06 12.57 1.65
N VAL A 47 8.43 11.86 2.59
CA VAL A 47 7.32 10.95 2.29
C VAL A 47 6.12 11.72 1.74
N VAL A 48 5.77 12.87 2.33
CA VAL A 48 4.69 13.73 1.82
C VAL A 48 5.02 14.22 0.41
N ALA A 49 6.25 14.67 0.16
CA ALA A 49 6.67 15.16 -1.14
C ALA A 49 6.70 14.06 -2.22
N LEU A 50 7.14 12.84 -1.88
CA LEU A 50 7.03 11.66 -2.77
C LEU A 50 5.57 11.32 -3.06
N SER A 51 4.71 11.36 -2.04
CA SER A 51 3.28 11.15 -2.19
C SER A 51 2.64 12.21 -3.10
N ASP A 52 3.08 13.48 -3.02
CA ASP A 52 2.61 14.55 -3.91
C ASP A 52 2.99 14.30 -5.37
N GLN A 53 4.23 13.89 -5.62
CA GLN A 53 4.71 13.59 -6.97
C GLN A 53 3.99 12.37 -7.54
N SER A 54 3.90 11.27 -6.79
CA SER A 54 3.20 10.04 -7.19
C SER A 54 1.72 10.30 -7.45
N CYS A 55 1.05 11.04 -6.58
CA CYS A 55 -0.35 11.40 -6.74
C CYS A 55 -0.60 12.23 -8.02
N LYS A 56 0.26 13.20 -8.32
CA LYS A 56 0.20 13.99 -9.56
C LYS A 56 0.44 13.14 -10.80
N GLN A 57 1.42 12.23 -10.75
CA GLN A 57 1.69 11.30 -11.84
C GLN A 57 0.49 10.40 -12.10
N MET A 58 -0.08 9.79 -11.07
CA MET A 58 -1.27 8.94 -11.19
C MET A 58 -2.50 9.72 -11.70
N ASP A 59 -2.68 10.97 -11.26
CA ASP A 59 -3.75 11.84 -11.78
C ASP A 59 -3.58 12.16 -13.27
N ALA A 60 -2.35 12.20 -13.78
CA ALA A 60 -2.07 12.42 -15.21
C ALA A 60 -2.29 11.15 -16.05
N GLU A 61 -2.07 9.98 -15.47
CA GLU A 61 -2.22 8.67 -16.14
C GLU A 61 -3.68 8.16 -16.14
N HIS A 62 -4.51 8.65 -15.21
CA HIS A 62 -5.88 8.22 -15.06
C HIS A 62 -6.89 9.28 -15.50
N LYS A 63 -8.05 8.83 -15.98
CA LYS A 63 -9.15 9.73 -16.30
C LYS A 63 -9.83 10.21 -15.02
N VAL A 64 -9.41 11.38 -14.53
CA VAL A 64 -10.04 12.03 -13.38
C VAL A 64 -11.43 12.56 -13.76
N ALA A 65 -12.42 12.31 -12.90
CA ALA A 65 -13.78 12.79 -13.08
C ALA A 65 -13.82 14.33 -12.99
N SER A 66 -14.45 14.99 -13.96
CA SER A 66 -14.61 16.44 -13.93
C SER A 66 -15.45 16.90 -12.72
N THR A 67 -15.26 18.15 -12.29
CA THR A 67 -15.97 18.74 -11.15
C THR A 67 -17.49 18.66 -11.29
N ASN A 68 -18.01 18.75 -12.52
CA ASN A 68 -19.45 18.70 -12.80
C ASN A 68 -20.01 17.29 -13.02
N SER A 69 -19.16 16.26 -13.04
CA SER A 69 -19.60 14.87 -13.25
C SER A 69 -20.50 14.37 -12.10
N LYS A 70 -21.36 13.40 -12.42
CA LYS A 70 -22.19 12.72 -11.41
C LYS A 70 -21.34 12.09 -10.29
N TYR A 71 -20.20 11.50 -10.64
CA TYR A 71 -19.30 10.86 -9.69
C TYR A 71 -18.66 11.87 -8.74
N ASN A 72 -18.10 12.97 -9.26
CA ASN A 72 -17.52 13.97 -8.39
C ASN A 72 -18.55 14.63 -7.48
N LYS A 73 -19.73 15.00 -8.00
CA LYS A 73 -20.82 15.55 -7.19
C LYS A 73 -21.25 14.59 -6.06
N ARG A 74 -21.33 13.28 -6.36
CA ARG A 74 -21.62 12.26 -5.36
C ARG A 74 -20.49 12.16 -4.33
N LEU A 75 -19.22 12.07 -4.77
CA LEU A 75 -18.06 12.01 -3.88
C LEU A 75 -18.04 13.21 -2.91
N GLN A 76 -18.19 14.44 -3.42
CA GLN A 76 -18.20 15.64 -2.58
C GLN A 76 -19.31 15.61 -1.51
N ARG A 77 -20.50 15.11 -1.85
CA ARG A 77 -21.59 14.91 -0.87
C ARG A 77 -21.25 13.86 0.18
N VAL A 78 -20.61 12.76 -0.23
CA VAL A 78 -20.22 11.66 0.66
C VAL A 78 -19.16 12.10 1.64
N VAL A 79 -18.11 12.80 1.17
CA VAL A 79 -16.94 13.19 2.00
C VAL A 79 -17.16 14.43 2.85
N LYS A 80 -18.11 15.30 2.49
CA LYS A 80 -18.38 16.55 3.21
C LYS A 80 -18.47 16.39 4.74
N PRO A 81 -19.20 15.41 5.29
CA PRO A 81 -19.26 15.22 6.75
C PRO A 81 -18.01 14.58 7.34
N LEU A 82 -17.14 13.97 6.53
CA LEU A 82 -15.93 13.28 6.99
C LEU A 82 -14.70 14.21 7.06
N THR A 83 -14.73 15.36 6.36
CA THR A 83 -13.56 16.21 6.13
C THR A 83 -12.99 16.72 7.46
N LYS A 84 -11.72 16.43 7.69
CA LYS A 84 -10.84 16.92 8.76
C LYS A 84 -9.39 16.81 8.29
N GLN A 85 -8.46 17.45 8.97
CA GLN A 85 -7.03 17.21 8.72
C GLN A 85 -6.65 15.80 9.15
N LEU A 86 -5.76 15.17 8.40
CA LEU A 86 -5.24 13.83 8.63
C LEU A 86 -3.72 13.94 8.82
N ASN A 87 -3.25 13.69 10.02
CA ASN A 87 -1.82 13.80 10.35
C ASN A 87 -1.20 15.13 9.82
N GLY A 88 -1.91 16.25 9.99
CA GLY A 88 -1.50 17.57 9.52
C GLY A 88 -1.73 17.84 8.02
N GLN A 89 -2.21 16.88 7.25
CA GLN A 89 -2.48 17.02 5.82
C GLN A 89 -3.96 17.30 5.55
N THR A 90 -4.24 18.14 4.56
CA THR A 90 -5.63 18.39 4.11
C THR A 90 -5.99 17.32 3.07
N PRO A 91 -7.02 16.49 3.31
CA PRO A 91 -7.38 15.45 2.37
C PRO A 91 -7.87 16.01 1.04
N ASN A 92 -7.42 15.41 -0.06
CA ASN A 92 -7.79 15.75 -1.42
C ASN A 92 -8.45 14.55 -2.10
N PHE A 93 -9.76 14.65 -2.33
CA PHE A 93 -10.56 13.56 -2.88
C PHE A 93 -10.84 13.76 -4.37
N LYS A 94 -10.56 12.73 -5.19
CA LYS A 94 -10.94 12.69 -6.61
C LYS A 94 -11.45 11.30 -6.99
N VAL A 95 -12.20 11.23 -8.10
CA VAL A 95 -12.66 9.97 -8.66
C VAL A 95 -11.87 9.63 -9.93
N TYR A 96 -11.37 8.40 -10.01
CA TYR A 96 -10.87 7.83 -11.25
C TYR A 96 -11.98 7.11 -12.01
N GLN A 97 -12.18 7.46 -13.28
CA GLN A 97 -13.24 6.89 -14.12
C GLN A 97 -12.78 5.54 -14.70
N THR A 98 -12.65 4.54 -13.84
CA THR A 98 -12.34 3.15 -14.18
C THR A 98 -13.38 2.22 -13.57
N GLN A 99 -13.57 1.05 -14.16
CA GLN A 99 -14.51 0.02 -13.67
C GLN A 99 -13.92 -0.85 -12.54
N GLU A 100 -12.65 -0.71 -12.28
CA GLU A 100 -11.98 -1.38 -11.18
C GLU A 100 -12.61 -1.01 -9.84
N VAL A 101 -12.73 -1.99 -8.94
CA VAL A 101 -13.28 -1.78 -7.60
C VAL A 101 -12.12 -1.49 -6.66
N ASN A 102 -11.80 -0.20 -6.48
CA ASN A 102 -10.67 0.23 -5.67
C ASN A 102 -10.87 1.61 -5.03
N ALA A 103 -10.13 1.84 -3.94
CA ALA A 103 -9.83 3.14 -3.35
C ALA A 103 -8.45 3.06 -2.69
N TRP A 104 -7.77 4.19 -2.54
CA TRP A 104 -6.48 4.27 -1.86
C TRP A 104 -6.20 5.66 -1.33
N ALA A 105 -5.28 5.76 -0.38
CA ALA A 105 -4.87 7.03 0.23
C ALA A 105 -3.36 7.08 0.50
N MET A 106 -2.70 8.13 0.00
CA MET A 106 -1.28 8.42 0.24
C MET A 106 -1.07 9.31 1.46
N ALA A 107 0.16 9.33 1.98
CA ALA A 107 0.53 10.04 3.21
C ALA A 107 0.31 11.56 3.17
N ASN A 108 0.23 12.17 2.00
CA ASN A 108 -0.10 13.59 1.79
C ASN A 108 -1.60 13.91 1.85
N GLY A 109 -2.45 12.93 2.18
CA GLY A 109 -3.91 13.07 2.13
C GLY A 109 -4.53 12.98 0.74
N CYS A 110 -3.78 12.59 -0.28
CA CYS A 110 -4.31 12.27 -1.61
C CYS A 110 -5.15 10.99 -1.53
N ILE A 111 -6.47 11.11 -1.66
CA ILE A 111 -7.42 9.99 -1.60
C ILE A 111 -8.12 9.85 -2.94
N ARG A 112 -8.08 8.65 -3.51
CA ARG A 112 -8.70 8.35 -4.81
C ARG A 112 -9.71 7.23 -4.66
N VAL A 113 -10.89 7.45 -5.25
CA VAL A 113 -12.00 6.50 -5.24
C VAL A 113 -12.32 6.16 -6.69
N TYR A 114 -12.40 4.88 -7.00
CA TYR A 114 -12.66 4.44 -8.36
C TYR A 114 -14.17 4.39 -8.65
N ALA A 115 -14.56 4.71 -9.88
CA ALA A 115 -15.97 4.71 -10.26
C ALA A 115 -16.62 3.32 -10.08
N GLY A 116 -15.87 2.23 -10.36
CA GLY A 116 -16.37 0.86 -10.14
C GLY A 116 -16.72 0.58 -8.69
N LEU A 117 -15.92 1.07 -7.72
CA LEU A 117 -16.28 0.99 -6.30
C LEU A 117 -17.54 1.80 -5.99
N MET A 118 -17.62 3.03 -6.52
CA MET A 118 -18.81 3.88 -6.31
C MET A 118 -20.07 3.29 -6.89
N ASP A 119 -20.00 2.58 -8.00
CA ASP A 119 -21.17 1.95 -8.63
C ASP A 119 -21.69 0.74 -7.82
N LYS A 120 -20.83 0.05 -7.09
CA LYS A 120 -21.19 -1.11 -6.25
C LYS A 120 -21.68 -0.71 -4.85
N MET A 121 -21.39 0.49 -4.38
CA MET A 121 -21.65 0.92 -3.00
C MET A 121 -22.68 2.06 -2.90
N ASN A 122 -23.48 2.06 -1.86
CA ASN A 122 -24.30 3.20 -1.47
C ASN A 122 -23.45 4.28 -0.75
N ASP A 123 -24.06 5.42 -0.40
CA ASP A 123 -23.34 6.55 0.20
C ASP A 123 -22.82 6.24 1.62
N ASP A 124 -23.54 5.43 2.41
CA ASP A 124 -23.10 5.07 3.76
C ASP A 124 -21.93 4.07 3.71
N GLU A 125 -21.97 3.13 2.77
CA GLU A 125 -20.87 2.20 2.50
C GLU A 125 -19.60 2.93 2.02
N LEU A 126 -19.76 3.89 1.10
CA LEU A 126 -18.65 4.72 0.64
C LEU A 126 -18.03 5.54 1.77
N ARG A 127 -18.85 6.06 2.71
CA ARG A 127 -18.31 6.74 3.90
C ARG A 127 -17.49 5.79 4.75
N GLY A 128 -17.94 4.55 4.92
CA GLY A 128 -17.17 3.52 5.63
C GLY A 128 -15.81 3.27 4.99
N VAL A 129 -15.76 3.01 3.69
CA VAL A 129 -14.50 2.77 2.98
C VAL A 129 -13.61 4.01 2.98
N ILE A 130 -14.15 5.19 2.68
CA ILE A 130 -13.35 6.42 2.68
C ILE A 130 -12.84 6.76 4.09
N GLY A 131 -13.64 6.53 5.13
CA GLY A 131 -13.20 6.65 6.52
C GLY A 131 -12.06 5.69 6.86
N HIS A 132 -12.06 4.48 6.33
CA HIS A 132 -10.99 3.51 6.45
C HIS A 132 -9.71 4.00 5.76
N GLU A 133 -9.79 4.51 4.52
CA GLU A 133 -8.65 5.11 3.82
C GLU A 133 -8.07 6.32 4.59
N MET A 134 -8.94 7.16 5.14
CA MET A 134 -8.53 8.26 6.02
C MET A 134 -7.80 7.75 7.26
N GLY A 135 -8.22 6.60 7.81
CA GLY A 135 -7.56 5.92 8.92
C GLY A 135 -6.13 5.52 8.60
N HIS A 136 -5.86 4.98 7.42
CA HIS A 136 -4.50 4.65 7.00
C HIS A 136 -3.59 5.89 6.92
N VAL A 137 -4.11 7.04 6.52
CA VAL A 137 -3.33 8.29 6.53
C VAL A 137 -3.07 8.77 7.95
N GLU A 138 -4.13 8.88 8.76
CA GLU A 138 -4.04 9.42 10.13
C GLU A 138 -3.12 8.60 11.03
N LEU A 139 -3.18 7.27 10.90
CA LEU A 139 -2.39 6.32 11.70
C LEU A 139 -0.97 6.08 11.15
N GLY A 140 -0.60 6.78 10.07
CA GLY A 140 0.73 6.66 9.46
C GLY A 140 0.96 5.36 8.67
N HIS A 141 -0.08 4.58 8.39
CA HIS A 141 0.04 3.34 7.62
C HIS A 141 0.44 3.61 6.17
N SER A 142 -0.17 4.62 5.52
CA SER A 142 0.18 5.07 4.17
C SER A 142 1.61 5.61 4.10
N LYS A 143 2.11 6.27 5.17
CA LYS A 143 3.50 6.68 5.28
C LYS A 143 4.43 5.47 5.24
N LYS A 144 4.16 4.47 6.08
CA LYS A 144 4.97 3.24 6.13
C LYS A 144 4.92 2.46 4.79
N ALA A 145 3.75 2.40 4.15
CA ALA A 145 3.59 1.79 2.83
C ALA A 145 4.45 2.53 1.78
N MET A 146 4.45 3.86 1.77
CA MET A 146 5.28 4.67 0.86
C MET A 146 6.79 4.47 1.13
N GLN A 147 7.23 4.41 2.40
CA GLN A 147 8.61 4.10 2.75
C GLN A 147 9.03 2.72 2.24
N THR A 148 8.16 1.71 2.39
CA THR A 148 8.41 0.35 1.90
C THR A 148 8.46 0.33 0.37
N ALA A 149 7.49 0.95 -0.30
CA ALA A 149 7.46 1.06 -1.76
C ALA A 149 8.71 1.74 -2.31
N TYR A 150 9.15 2.83 -1.68
CA TYR A 150 10.40 3.51 -2.04
C TYR A 150 11.60 2.57 -1.90
N GLY A 151 11.68 1.81 -0.80
CA GLY A 151 12.75 0.82 -0.59
C GLY A 151 12.79 -0.30 -1.62
N LEU A 152 11.66 -0.62 -2.26
CA LEU A 152 11.52 -1.67 -3.27
C LEU A 152 11.67 -1.16 -4.71
N SER A 153 11.45 0.15 -4.95
CA SER A 153 11.50 0.74 -6.29
C SER A 153 12.90 1.15 -6.73
N ALA A 154 13.11 1.30 -8.04
CA ALA A 154 14.34 1.83 -8.63
C ALA A 154 14.59 3.31 -8.28
N ALA A 155 13.58 4.03 -7.80
CA ALA A 155 13.70 5.41 -7.33
C ALA A 155 14.83 5.59 -6.29
N ARG A 156 15.03 4.60 -5.44
CA ARG A 156 16.11 4.55 -4.44
C ARG A 156 17.52 4.63 -5.05
N ASP A 157 17.70 4.03 -6.23
CA ASP A 157 19.04 3.90 -6.83
C ASP A 157 19.53 5.25 -7.37
N VAL A 158 18.64 6.09 -7.83
CA VAL A 158 18.96 7.45 -8.30
C VAL A 158 19.31 8.36 -7.14
N ALA A 159 18.53 8.35 -6.08
CA ALA A 159 18.80 9.15 -4.89
C ALA A 159 20.15 8.79 -4.23
N ALA A 160 20.46 7.49 -4.15
CA ALA A 160 21.74 7.00 -3.63
C ALA A 160 22.94 7.40 -4.50
N ALA A 161 22.75 7.46 -5.84
CA ALA A 161 23.82 7.79 -6.76
C ALA A 161 24.17 9.29 -6.78
N THR A 162 23.21 10.16 -6.49
CA THR A 162 23.37 11.62 -6.62
C THR A 162 23.72 12.33 -5.32
N GLY A 163 23.51 11.67 -4.17
CA GLY A 163 23.73 12.28 -2.84
C GLY A 163 22.79 13.45 -2.51
N ASN A 164 21.78 13.70 -3.35
CA ASN A 164 20.80 14.77 -3.18
C ASN A 164 19.49 14.24 -2.54
N SER A 165 18.65 15.16 -2.05
CA SER A 165 17.37 14.77 -1.47
C SER A 165 16.53 14.01 -2.50
N VAL A 166 15.90 12.93 -2.05
CA VAL A 166 15.09 11.98 -2.83
C VAL A 166 14.01 12.67 -3.69
N VAL A 167 13.56 13.83 -3.26
CA VAL A 167 12.37 14.52 -3.77
C VAL A 167 12.58 15.20 -5.12
N THR A 168 13.82 15.52 -5.50
CA THR A 168 14.06 16.46 -6.62
C THR A 168 14.36 15.80 -7.97
N GLN A 169 14.47 14.46 -8.07
CA GLN A 169 15.06 13.83 -9.25
C GLN A 169 14.30 12.61 -9.83
N LEU A 170 13.11 12.28 -9.34
CA LEU A 170 12.36 11.16 -9.90
C LEU A 170 11.72 11.55 -11.25
N ASN A 171 12.02 10.77 -12.29
CA ASN A 171 11.32 10.89 -13.58
C ASN A 171 9.98 10.13 -13.57
N SER A 172 9.19 10.28 -14.62
CA SER A 172 7.85 9.67 -14.71
C SER A 172 7.86 8.14 -14.58
N SER A 173 8.88 7.44 -15.13
CA SER A 173 9.00 5.98 -15.01
C SER A 173 9.22 5.57 -13.56
N GLN A 174 10.12 6.23 -12.85
CA GLN A 174 10.43 5.96 -11.44
C GLN A 174 9.24 6.28 -10.52
N LEU A 175 8.49 7.34 -10.81
CA LEU A 175 7.25 7.66 -10.11
C LEU A 175 6.18 6.62 -10.38
N GLY A 176 6.08 6.09 -11.61
CA GLY A 176 5.19 4.99 -11.96
C GLY A 176 5.50 3.73 -11.17
N GLU A 177 6.78 3.30 -11.16
CA GLU A 177 7.23 2.14 -10.39
C GLU A 177 6.99 2.30 -8.88
N LEU A 178 7.25 3.50 -8.33
CA LEU A 178 6.99 3.80 -6.92
C LEU A 178 5.48 3.73 -6.61
N SER A 179 4.65 4.28 -7.49
CA SER A 179 3.19 4.27 -7.33
C SER A 179 2.63 2.85 -7.42
N GLU A 180 3.12 2.04 -8.35
CA GLU A 180 2.74 0.63 -8.47
C GLU A 180 3.17 -0.17 -7.23
N ALA A 181 4.40 0.01 -6.75
CA ALA A 181 4.88 -0.63 -5.53
C ALA A 181 4.06 -0.20 -4.30
N PHE A 182 3.61 1.06 -4.25
CA PHE A 182 2.72 1.56 -3.19
C PHE A 182 1.34 0.90 -3.26
N LEU A 183 0.71 0.83 -4.44
CA LEU A 183 -0.61 0.21 -4.61
C LEU A 183 -0.60 -1.30 -4.32
N ASN A 184 0.53 -1.96 -4.56
CA ASN A 184 0.72 -3.39 -4.28
C ASN A 184 1.16 -3.67 -2.83
N ALA A 185 1.41 -2.64 -2.02
CA ALA A 185 1.76 -2.82 -0.61
C ALA A 185 0.55 -3.34 0.17
N GLN A 186 0.76 -4.42 0.92
CA GLN A 186 -0.28 -5.00 1.78
C GLN A 186 -0.18 -4.44 3.19
N PHE A 187 -1.33 -4.10 3.76
CA PHE A 187 -1.43 -3.77 5.16
C PHE A 187 -1.54 -5.02 6.03
N SER A 188 -0.93 -4.96 7.22
CA SER A 188 -1.08 -6.05 8.19
C SER A 188 -2.50 -6.07 8.78
N GLN A 189 -2.93 -7.22 9.29
CA GLN A 189 -4.25 -7.34 9.95
C GLN A 189 -4.44 -6.34 11.10
N SER A 190 -3.37 -6.01 11.84
CA SER A 190 -3.44 -5.00 12.90
C SER A 190 -3.64 -3.59 12.35
N GLN A 191 -3.02 -3.24 11.21
CA GLN A 191 -3.22 -1.97 10.54
C GLN A 191 -4.64 -1.87 9.97
N GLU A 192 -5.14 -2.95 9.35
CA GLU A 192 -6.52 -3.03 8.87
C GLU A 192 -7.52 -2.82 10.02
N SER A 193 -7.33 -3.54 11.12
CA SER A 193 -8.19 -3.40 12.31
C SER A 193 -8.16 -1.99 12.89
N ALA A 194 -7.00 -1.34 12.94
CA ALA A 194 -6.88 0.03 13.42
C ALA A 194 -7.55 1.04 12.48
N ALA A 195 -7.44 0.86 11.15
CA ALA A 195 -8.11 1.70 10.17
C ALA A 195 -9.64 1.53 10.20
N ASP A 196 -10.12 0.31 10.43
CA ASP A 196 -11.55 0.03 10.65
C ASP A 196 -12.08 0.72 11.90
N ASP A 197 -11.33 0.64 12.99
CA ASP A 197 -11.68 1.30 14.26
C ASP A 197 -11.72 2.83 14.08
N TYR A 198 -10.75 3.39 13.40
CA TYR A 198 -10.74 4.81 13.06
C TYR A 198 -11.99 5.20 12.25
N SER A 199 -12.33 4.43 11.22
CA SER A 199 -13.53 4.68 10.40
C SER A 199 -14.81 4.61 11.25
N PHE A 200 -14.93 3.59 12.10
CA PHE A 200 -16.08 3.44 13.00
C PHE A 200 -16.21 4.64 13.95
N ASP A 201 -15.10 5.06 14.58
CA ASP A 201 -15.09 6.18 15.52
C ASP A 201 -15.42 7.51 14.83
N LEU A 202 -14.85 7.74 13.63
CA LEU A 202 -15.17 8.92 12.82
C LEU A 202 -16.65 8.98 12.44
N LEU A 203 -17.22 7.87 11.97
CA LEU A 203 -18.65 7.81 11.63
C LEU A 203 -19.53 8.07 12.86
N THR A 204 -19.17 7.50 14.01
CA THR A 204 -19.89 7.70 15.27
C THR A 204 -19.79 9.14 15.75
N GLU A 205 -18.61 9.75 15.75
CA GLU A 205 -18.39 11.17 16.08
C GLU A 205 -19.25 12.08 15.21
N ARG A 206 -19.33 11.77 13.92
CA ARG A 206 -20.13 12.55 12.94
C ARG A 206 -21.60 12.19 12.92
N LYS A 207 -22.07 11.29 13.79
CA LYS A 207 -23.46 10.80 13.86
C LYS A 207 -23.95 10.23 12.53
N LEU A 208 -23.06 9.55 11.83
CA LEU A 208 -23.31 8.85 10.58
C LEU A 208 -23.57 7.36 10.84
N LYS A 209 -24.17 6.67 9.85
CA LYS A 209 -24.47 5.25 9.99
C LYS A 209 -23.22 4.39 9.90
N THR A 210 -22.89 3.70 10.99
CA THR A 210 -21.76 2.77 11.05
C THR A 210 -22.04 1.44 10.33
N GLN A 211 -23.31 1.05 10.15
CA GLN A 211 -23.69 -0.18 9.44
C GLN A 211 -23.17 -0.22 7.98
N GLY A 212 -22.97 0.96 7.38
CA GLY A 212 -22.37 1.06 6.05
C GLY A 212 -20.97 0.44 5.95
N LEU A 213 -20.19 0.50 7.04
CA LEU A 213 -18.85 -0.13 7.09
C LEU A 213 -18.95 -1.66 7.02
N VAL A 214 -19.90 -2.25 7.73
CA VAL A 214 -20.15 -3.71 7.71
C VAL A 214 -20.58 -4.15 6.32
N SER A 215 -21.64 -3.52 5.77
CA SER A 215 -22.18 -3.92 4.46
C SER A 215 -21.19 -3.67 3.31
N ALA A 216 -20.29 -2.67 3.44
CA ALA A 216 -19.21 -2.48 2.48
C ALA A 216 -18.25 -3.69 2.49
N PHE A 217 -17.80 -4.13 3.67
CA PHE A 217 -16.90 -5.29 3.78
C PHE A 217 -17.57 -6.60 3.32
N GLU A 218 -18.85 -6.80 3.61
CA GLU A 218 -19.60 -7.95 3.10
C GLU A 218 -19.64 -7.96 1.56
N LYS A 219 -19.87 -6.81 0.94
CA LYS A 219 -19.84 -6.68 -0.52
C LYS A 219 -18.45 -6.93 -1.09
N LEU A 220 -17.40 -6.37 -0.46
CA LEU A 220 -16.02 -6.62 -0.88
C LEU A 220 -15.66 -8.10 -0.74
N ALA A 221 -16.05 -8.76 0.34
CA ALA A 221 -15.85 -10.20 0.53
C ALA A 221 -16.56 -11.04 -0.54
N ALA A 222 -17.73 -10.61 -1.01
CA ALA A 222 -18.46 -11.30 -2.07
C ALA A 222 -17.82 -11.14 -3.47
N LEU A 223 -16.93 -10.13 -3.65
CA LEU A 223 -16.15 -9.91 -4.87
C LEU A 223 -14.80 -10.64 -4.83
N ASP A 224 -14.50 -11.36 -3.75
CA ASP A 224 -13.30 -12.15 -3.57
C ASP A 224 -13.24 -13.27 -4.60
N GLY A 225 -12.43 -13.11 -5.62
CA GLY A 225 -12.35 -13.98 -6.81
C GLY A 225 -11.76 -13.28 -8.03
N GLY A 226 -11.29 -12.03 -7.88
CA GLY A 226 -10.57 -11.30 -8.94
C GLY A 226 -11.23 -10.02 -9.45
N GLU A 227 -12.39 -9.64 -8.93
CA GLU A 227 -13.05 -8.38 -9.35
C GLU A 227 -12.63 -7.14 -8.54
N SER A 228 -11.84 -7.31 -7.46
CA SER A 228 -11.49 -6.21 -6.55
C SER A 228 -10.00 -6.19 -6.24
N SER A 229 -9.31 -5.13 -6.68
CA SER A 229 -7.92 -4.85 -6.28
C SER A 229 -7.81 -4.36 -4.83
N VAL A 230 -8.88 -3.81 -4.24
CA VAL A 230 -8.96 -3.49 -2.80
C VAL A 230 -8.63 -4.72 -1.95
N MET A 231 -9.04 -5.92 -2.36
CA MET A 231 -8.81 -7.14 -1.61
C MET A 231 -7.34 -7.55 -1.55
N SER A 232 -6.54 -7.18 -2.56
CA SER A 232 -5.11 -7.51 -2.59
C SER A 232 -4.29 -6.66 -1.61
N SER A 233 -4.64 -5.40 -1.42
CA SER A 233 -3.99 -4.50 -0.46
C SER A 233 -4.63 -4.53 0.94
N HIS A 234 -5.94 -4.85 1.04
CA HIS A 234 -6.74 -4.83 2.27
C HIS A 234 -7.39 -6.20 2.56
N PRO A 235 -6.63 -7.19 3.05
CA PRO A 235 -7.14 -8.55 3.25
C PRO A 235 -8.16 -8.66 4.40
N GLY A 236 -8.91 -9.77 4.43
CA GLY A 236 -9.73 -10.17 5.57
C GLY A 236 -11.12 -9.52 5.64
N SER A 237 -11.74 -9.13 4.53
CA SER A 237 -13.01 -8.40 4.54
C SER A 237 -14.15 -9.10 5.27
N LYS A 238 -14.21 -10.44 5.26
CA LYS A 238 -15.26 -11.19 5.96
C LYS A 238 -15.11 -11.10 7.48
N GLU A 239 -13.92 -11.32 7.98
CA GLU A 239 -13.60 -11.23 9.40
C GLU A 239 -13.74 -9.78 9.90
N ARG A 240 -13.37 -8.83 9.08
CA ARG A 240 -13.52 -7.40 9.35
C ARG A 240 -14.99 -7.00 9.46
N ALA A 241 -15.86 -7.46 8.55
CA ALA A 241 -17.31 -7.25 8.64
C ALA A 241 -17.87 -7.78 9.96
N GLN A 242 -17.52 -9.00 10.35
CA GLN A 242 -17.96 -9.61 11.62
C GLN A 242 -17.50 -8.81 12.84
N ARG A 243 -16.22 -8.37 12.86
CA ARG A 243 -15.67 -7.57 13.95
C ARG A 243 -16.39 -6.21 14.07
N MET A 244 -16.67 -5.53 12.96
CA MET A 244 -17.39 -4.27 12.97
C MET A 244 -18.84 -4.44 13.40
N GLN A 245 -19.51 -5.52 13.01
CA GLN A 245 -20.86 -5.83 13.49
C GLN A 245 -20.89 -6.02 15.01
N GLN A 246 -19.95 -6.78 15.58
CA GLN A 246 -19.83 -6.95 17.02
C GLN A 246 -19.62 -5.61 17.76
N ARG A 247 -18.80 -4.71 17.16
CA ARG A 247 -18.55 -3.39 17.72
C ARG A 247 -19.81 -2.51 17.69
N ILE A 248 -20.60 -2.57 16.63
CA ILE A 248 -21.90 -1.87 16.52
C ILE A 248 -22.86 -2.38 17.58
N ASP A 249 -22.93 -3.70 17.79
CA ASP A 249 -23.87 -4.31 18.73
C ASP A 249 -23.50 -4.01 20.19
N ALA A 250 -22.20 -3.89 20.49
CA ALA A 250 -21.71 -3.49 21.80
C ALA A 250 -21.94 -1.99 22.11
N ALA A 251 -22.20 -1.17 21.12
CA ALA A 251 -22.41 0.28 21.27
C ALA A 251 -23.90 0.67 21.39
N LYS A 252 -24.84 -0.30 21.31
CA LYS A 252 -26.29 -0.10 21.50
C LYS A 252 -26.67 -0.14 22.96
#